data_1d37cc09d5ea194b148e1550129fcd6d
#
_entry.id   1d37cc09d5ea194b148e1550129fcd6d
#
_cell.length_a   1.000
_cell.length_b   1.000
_cell.length_c   1.000
_cell.angle_alpha   90.00
_cell.angle_beta   90.00
_cell.angle_gamma   90.00
#
_symmetry.space_group_name_H-M   'P 1'
#
loop_
_entity.id
_entity.type
_entity.pdbx_description
1 polymer ?
#
loop_
_entity_poly.entity_id
_entity_poly.type
_entity_poly.pdbx_seq_one_letter_code
_entity_poly.pdbx_strand_id
1 'polypeptide(L)'
;FFKAKMEYGHVQRPKYDCLLFDLDDTLYPLSSGLAASVCKNIQDYMVEKLGIEQSKIAELGDLLYKNYGTTMAGLRAIGYDFDYDEYHSFVHGRLPYENLRPDPVLRSLLLSVPIRKVIFTNADKVHALKVLNKLGLEDCFEGIICFETLNPIHKSTPSDDEDDIEFVGSATSCNNTTAATNGSEIFDIIGHFSQPKAGSVLPKTPIVCKPSEVAIERALKIANINPHRTLFFEDSVRNVQAGKRVGLDTVLIGKSQRVVGADYALESIHNIREALPQLWEVDRLAEVNYSGVAVETSVTA
;
A
#
# COMPACT_ATOMS: atom_id res chain seq x y z
N PHE A 1 -48.12 -22.20 -30.82
CA PHE A 1 -47.18 -22.33 -29.67
C PHE A 1 -45.91 -21.56 -30.00
N PHE A 2 -45.85 -20.28 -29.55
CA PHE A 2 -44.62 -19.50 -29.61
C PHE A 2 -43.82 -19.77 -28.32
N LYS A 3 -42.70 -20.47 -28.41
CA LYS A 3 -41.70 -20.54 -27.35
C LYS A 3 -40.92 -19.21 -27.33
N ALA A 4 -41.25 -18.35 -26.38
CA ALA A 4 -40.39 -17.21 -26.07
C ALA A 4 -39.05 -17.76 -25.53
N LYS A 5 -37.97 -17.57 -26.28
CA LYS A 5 -36.60 -17.84 -25.85
C LYS A 5 -36.26 -16.74 -24.86
N MET A 6 -36.27 -17.05 -23.56
CA MET A 6 -35.66 -16.15 -22.57
C MET A 6 -34.15 -16.13 -22.84
N GLU A 7 -33.69 -15.05 -23.42
CA GLU A 7 -32.26 -14.73 -23.41
C GLU A 7 -31.93 -14.31 -21.97
N TYR A 8 -31.29 -15.21 -21.25
CA TYR A 8 -30.61 -14.84 -20.01
C TYR A 8 -29.49 -13.85 -20.39
N GLY A 9 -29.74 -12.57 -20.14
CA GLY A 9 -28.70 -11.55 -20.27
C GLY A 9 -27.48 -11.99 -19.48
N HIS A 10 -26.33 -12.09 -20.15
CA HIS A 10 -25.05 -12.33 -19.51
C HIS A 10 -24.84 -11.21 -18.48
N VAL A 11 -24.97 -11.54 -17.20
CA VAL A 11 -24.54 -10.65 -16.12
C VAL A 11 -23.06 -10.42 -16.32
N GLN A 12 -22.73 -9.25 -16.85
CA GLN A 12 -21.33 -8.88 -17.09
C GLN A 12 -20.68 -8.69 -15.73
N ARG A 13 -19.81 -9.64 -15.32
CA ARG A 13 -19.07 -9.54 -14.06
C ARG A 13 -18.20 -8.29 -14.08
N PRO A 14 -18.11 -7.55 -12.96
CA PRO A 14 -17.23 -6.38 -12.89
C PRO A 14 -15.81 -6.76 -13.27
N LYS A 15 -15.12 -5.84 -13.94
CA LYS A 15 -13.72 -6.05 -14.35
C LYS A 15 -12.82 -6.30 -13.14
N TYR A 16 -13.08 -5.59 -12.04
CA TYR A 16 -12.26 -5.64 -10.82
C TYR A 16 -13.06 -6.17 -9.64
N ASP A 17 -12.41 -7.00 -8.81
CA ASP A 17 -12.95 -7.52 -7.55
C ASP A 17 -12.36 -6.78 -6.35
N CYS A 18 -11.23 -6.08 -6.54
CA CYS A 18 -10.53 -5.35 -5.50
C CYS A 18 -9.92 -4.05 -6.04
N LEU A 19 -9.95 -3.01 -5.22
CA LEU A 19 -9.19 -1.78 -5.37
C LEU A 19 -8.14 -1.75 -4.26
N LEU A 20 -6.88 -1.74 -4.65
CA LEU A 20 -5.73 -1.69 -3.74
C LEU A 20 -5.19 -0.25 -3.73
N PHE A 21 -5.06 0.35 -2.56
CA PHE A 21 -4.63 1.74 -2.42
C PHE A 21 -3.35 1.83 -1.63
N ASP A 22 -2.36 2.51 -2.17
CA ASP A 22 -1.35 3.12 -1.33
C ASP A 22 -1.96 4.23 -0.47
N LEU A 23 -1.26 4.66 0.56
CA LEU A 23 -1.76 5.62 1.54
C LEU A 23 -1.17 7.03 1.33
N ASP A 24 0.15 7.13 1.51
CA ASP A 24 0.87 8.39 1.58
C ASP A 24 1.03 9.02 0.20
N ASP A 25 0.71 10.30 0.07
CA ASP A 25 0.70 11.04 -1.20
C ASP A 25 -0.26 10.47 -2.28
N THR A 26 -1.02 9.41 -1.92
CA THR A 26 -2.05 8.79 -2.74
C THR A 26 -3.46 9.19 -2.29
N LEU A 27 -3.82 9.01 -1.00
CA LEU A 27 -5.13 9.40 -0.46
C LEU A 27 -5.19 10.88 -0.04
N TYR A 28 -4.07 11.52 0.09
CA TYR A 28 -3.91 12.94 0.35
C TYR A 28 -2.74 13.49 -0.45
N PRO A 29 -2.71 14.79 -0.80
CA PRO A 29 -1.72 15.32 -1.71
C PRO A 29 -0.35 15.54 -1.04
N LEU A 30 0.73 15.43 -1.81
CA LEU A 30 2.10 15.78 -1.44
C LEU A 30 2.21 17.17 -0.79
N SER A 31 1.33 18.11 -1.17
CA SER A 31 1.27 19.47 -0.60
C SER A 31 0.87 19.52 0.88
N SER A 32 0.45 18.40 1.49
CA SER A 32 0.24 18.28 2.94
C SER A 32 1.51 18.55 3.74
N GLY A 33 2.70 18.32 3.14
CA GLY A 33 4.00 18.47 3.77
C GLY A 33 4.45 17.29 4.62
N LEU A 34 3.64 16.22 4.72
CA LEU A 34 4.01 15.03 5.48
C LEU A 34 5.26 14.35 4.90
N ALA A 35 5.31 14.16 3.58
CA ALA A 35 6.47 13.54 2.93
C ALA A 35 7.79 14.29 3.21
N ALA A 36 7.78 15.62 3.15
CA ALA A 36 8.96 16.42 3.49
C ALA A 36 9.38 16.23 4.94
N SER A 37 8.39 16.13 5.86
CA SER A 37 8.65 15.87 7.28
C SER A 37 9.18 14.46 7.52
N VAL A 38 8.66 13.44 6.80
CA VAL A 38 9.19 12.06 6.84
C VAL A 38 10.65 12.04 6.41
N CYS A 39 10.99 12.67 5.27
CA CYS A 39 12.36 12.74 4.79
C CYS A 39 13.29 13.39 5.82
N LYS A 40 12.85 14.52 6.43
CA LYS A 40 13.62 15.20 7.47
C LYS A 40 13.82 14.30 8.70
N ASN A 41 12.76 13.67 9.21
CA ASN A 41 12.83 12.82 10.39
C ASN A 41 13.72 11.59 10.17
N ILE A 42 13.72 11.02 8.94
CA ILE A 42 14.65 9.95 8.56
C ILE A 42 16.09 10.43 8.62
N GLN A 43 16.39 11.62 8.08
CA GLN A 43 17.71 12.22 8.13
C GLN A 43 18.16 12.50 9.58
N ASP A 44 17.26 13.05 10.39
CA ASP A 44 17.50 13.29 11.82
C ASP A 44 17.78 11.96 12.55
N TYR A 45 17.03 10.89 12.26
CA TYR A 45 17.26 9.55 12.82
C TYR A 45 18.65 9.01 12.46
N MET A 46 19.04 9.13 11.19
CA MET A 46 20.35 8.68 10.71
C MET A 46 21.50 9.38 11.45
N VAL A 47 21.33 10.67 11.77
CA VAL A 47 22.34 11.42 12.53
C VAL A 47 22.27 11.12 14.03
N GLU A 48 21.10 11.31 14.64
CA GLU A 48 20.92 11.30 16.09
C GLU A 48 21.01 9.90 16.70
N LYS A 49 20.51 8.88 15.97
CA LYS A 49 20.39 7.50 16.46
C LYS A 49 21.47 6.58 15.92
N LEU A 50 21.82 6.75 14.66
CA LEU A 50 22.82 5.88 14.01
C LEU A 50 24.22 6.50 13.95
N GLY A 51 24.39 7.77 14.36
CA GLY A 51 25.67 8.45 14.38
C GLY A 51 26.31 8.67 13.00
N ILE A 52 25.47 8.70 11.95
CA ILE A 52 25.96 8.91 10.58
C ILE A 52 26.33 10.38 10.39
N GLU A 53 27.47 10.60 9.76
CA GLU A 53 27.98 11.94 9.49
C GLU A 53 27.02 12.75 8.61
N GLN A 54 26.68 13.97 9.04
CA GLN A 54 25.70 14.86 8.36
C GLN A 54 26.01 15.08 6.87
N SER A 55 27.31 15.16 6.53
CA SER A 55 27.77 15.36 5.14
C SER A 55 27.38 14.21 4.20
N LYS A 56 27.14 13.01 4.72
CA LYS A 56 26.81 11.80 3.95
C LYS A 56 25.31 11.54 3.83
N ILE A 57 24.50 12.19 4.65
CA ILE A 57 23.08 11.84 4.82
C ILE A 57 22.29 11.92 3.51
N ALA A 58 22.45 12.99 2.75
CA ALA A 58 21.67 13.20 1.52
C ALA A 58 21.99 12.12 0.47
N GLU A 59 23.26 11.89 0.20
CA GLU A 59 23.71 10.89 -0.78
C GLU A 59 23.38 9.47 -0.32
N LEU A 60 23.65 9.16 0.94
CA LEU A 60 23.34 7.85 1.51
C LEU A 60 21.85 7.56 1.47
N GLY A 61 21.01 8.49 1.93
CA GLY A 61 19.55 8.34 1.90
C GLY A 61 19.01 8.08 0.50
N ASP A 62 19.51 8.82 -0.49
CA ASP A 62 19.14 8.66 -1.90
C ASP A 62 19.51 7.27 -2.44
N LEU A 63 20.75 6.81 -2.18
CA LEU A 63 21.21 5.50 -2.62
C LEU A 63 20.41 4.38 -1.96
N LEU A 64 20.15 4.47 -0.66
CA LEU A 64 19.38 3.47 0.07
C LEU A 64 17.94 3.40 -0.44
N TYR A 65 17.26 4.55 -0.58
CA TYR A 65 15.90 4.61 -1.10
C TYR A 65 15.79 4.04 -2.53
N LYS A 66 16.73 4.42 -3.41
CA LYS A 66 16.73 3.97 -4.81
C LYS A 66 16.94 2.46 -4.96
N ASN A 67 17.80 1.88 -4.14
CA ASN A 67 18.20 0.48 -4.31
C ASN A 67 17.35 -0.51 -3.49
N TYR A 68 16.72 -0.07 -2.39
CA TYR A 68 16.02 -0.95 -1.45
C TYR A 68 14.53 -0.64 -1.27
N GLY A 69 14.01 0.40 -1.92
CA GLY A 69 12.60 0.78 -1.83
C GLY A 69 12.30 1.78 -0.71
N THR A 70 12.86 1.58 0.48
CA THR A 70 12.83 2.54 1.59
C THR A 70 14.23 2.74 2.16
N THR A 71 14.48 3.91 2.77
CA THR A 71 15.76 4.17 3.46
C THR A 71 15.98 3.18 4.61
N MET A 72 14.90 2.84 5.34
CA MET A 72 14.92 1.84 6.41
C MET A 72 15.41 0.47 5.93
N ALA A 73 14.85 -0.02 4.81
CA ALA A 73 15.27 -1.29 4.21
C ALA A 73 16.73 -1.28 3.78
N GLY A 74 17.19 -0.14 3.27
CA GLY A 74 18.57 0.05 2.89
C GLY A 74 19.53 0.09 4.09
N LEU A 75 19.20 0.81 5.15
CA LEU A 75 19.99 0.86 6.39
C LEU A 75 20.19 -0.54 6.97
N ARG A 76 19.10 -1.34 7.02
CA ARG A 76 19.19 -2.76 7.45
C ARG A 76 20.08 -3.60 6.53
N ALA A 77 19.95 -3.38 5.22
CA ALA A 77 20.77 -4.11 4.23
C ALA A 77 22.26 -3.86 4.40
N ILE A 78 22.67 -2.62 4.62
CA ILE A 78 24.08 -2.24 4.74
C ILE A 78 24.67 -2.52 6.13
N GLY A 79 23.88 -3.03 7.10
CA GLY A 79 24.36 -3.55 8.36
C GLY A 79 24.06 -2.72 9.61
N TYR A 80 23.31 -1.62 9.49
CA TYR A 80 22.82 -0.93 10.69
C TYR A 80 21.77 -1.78 11.41
N ASP A 81 21.92 -1.91 12.72
CA ASP A 81 20.97 -2.60 13.60
C ASP A 81 20.21 -1.57 14.44
N PHE A 82 18.89 -1.66 14.44
CA PHE A 82 17.99 -0.79 15.19
C PHE A 82 16.62 -1.43 15.33
N ASP A 83 15.90 -1.00 16.35
CA ASP A 83 14.53 -1.42 16.61
C ASP A 83 13.57 -0.74 15.60
N TYR A 84 12.64 -1.54 15.03
CA TYR A 84 11.71 -1.04 14.01
C TYR A 84 10.63 -0.16 14.60
N ASP A 85 10.16 -0.46 15.81
CA ASP A 85 9.14 0.34 16.49
C ASP A 85 9.73 1.68 16.94
N GLU A 86 11.00 1.70 17.42
CA GLU A 86 11.71 2.95 17.70
C GLU A 86 11.89 3.80 16.44
N TYR A 87 12.28 3.19 15.32
CA TYR A 87 12.43 3.90 14.05
C TYR A 87 11.12 4.55 13.61
N HIS A 88 10.02 3.78 13.57
CA HIS A 88 8.72 4.29 13.15
C HIS A 88 8.19 5.36 14.12
N SER A 89 8.33 5.15 15.42
CA SER A 89 7.95 6.14 16.43
C SER A 89 8.73 7.46 16.26
N PHE A 90 10.02 7.39 15.96
CA PHE A 90 10.84 8.56 15.70
C PHE A 90 10.44 9.28 14.41
N VAL A 91 10.27 8.53 13.32
CA VAL A 91 10.01 9.08 11.99
C VAL A 91 8.56 9.54 11.86
N HIS A 92 7.59 8.69 12.19
CA HIS A 92 6.17 8.99 12.01
C HIS A 92 5.57 9.70 13.23
N GLY A 93 6.07 9.46 14.44
CA GLY A 93 5.54 10.09 15.66
C GLY A 93 5.64 11.62 15.70
N ARG A 94 6.55 12.21 14.91
CA ARG A 94 6.82 13.65 14.85
C ARG A 94 6.16 14.36 13.66
N LEU A 95 5.32 13.67 12.88
CA LEU A 95 4.71 14.25 11.70
C LEU A 95 3.63 15.30 12.05
N PRO A 96 3.49 16.34 11.21
CA PRO A 96 2.48 17.39 11.39
C PRO A 96 1.10 16.91 10.90
N TYR A 97 0.51 15.93 11.59
CA TYR A 97 -0.81 15.37 11.23
C TYR A 97 -1.95 16.39 11.30
N GLU A 98 -1.74 17.52 11.94
CA GLU A 98 -2.67 18.65 11.91
C GLU A 98 -2.84 19.28 10.53
N ASN A 99 -1.95 19.01 9.60
CA ASN A 99 -2.08 19.44 8.21
C ASN A 99 -3.12 18.61 7.44
N LEU A 100 -3.42 17.40 7.89
CA LEU A 100 -4.48 16.58 7.33
C LEU A 100 -5.84 17.04 7.84
N ARG A 101 -6.83 17.03 6.97
CA ARG A 101 -8.21 17.39 7.28
C ARG A 101 -9.15 16.29 6.78
N PRO A 102 -10.31 16.10 7.45
CA PRO A 102 -11.34 15.20 6.93
C PRO A 102 -11.69 15.52 5.48
N ASP A 103 -11.78 14.49 4.66
CA ASP A 103 -12.11 14.57 3.23
C ASP A 103 -13.48 13.91 2.94
N PRO A 104 -14.59 14.63 3.14
CA PRO A 104 -15.92 14.07 2.92
C PRO A 104 -16.21 13.75 1.44
N VAL A 105 -15.49 14.41 0.52
CA VAL A 105 -15.66 14.14 -0.92
C VAL A 105 -15.04 12.80 -1.27
N LEU A 106 -13.78 12.57 -0.89
CA LEU A 106 -13.13 11.29 -1.09
C LEU A 106 -13.87 10.17 -0.34
N ARG A 107 -14.29 10.42 0.91
CA ARG A 107 -15.10 9.47 1.67
C ARG A 107 -16.37 9.05 0.91
N SER A 108 -17.13 10.02 0.42
CA SER A 108 -18.35 9.75 -0.36
C SER A 108 -18.06 8.96 -1.63
N LEU A 109 -16.97 9.28 -2.34
CA LEU A 109 -16.52 8.53 -3.51
C LEU A 109 -16.21 7.08 -3.15
N LEU A 110 -15.36 6.85 -2.13
CA LEU A 110 -14.95 5.50 -1.72
C LEU A 110 -16.14 4.65 -1.25
N LEU A 111 -17.07 5.21 -0.46
CA LEU A 111 -18.25 4.49 0.01
C LEU A 111 -19.22 4.17 -1.13
N SER A 112 -19.27 4.98 -2.18
CA SER A 112 -20.13 4.76 -3.34
C SER A 112 -19.65 3.67 -4.30
N VAL A 113 -18.38 3.23 -4.20
CA VAL A 113 -17.81 2.14 -5.03
C VAL A 113 -18.13 0.80 -4.40
N PRO A 114 -18.91 -0.08 -5.06
CA PRO A 114 -19.33 -1.38 -4.51
C PRO A 114 -18.26 -2.48 -4.64
N ILE A 115 -16.99 -2.09 -4.77
CA ILE A 115 -15.84 -2.99 -4.92
C ILE A 115 -15.05 -2.99 -3.62
N ARG A 116 -14.52 -4.15 -3.22
CA ARG A 116 -13.63 -4.34 -2.08
C ARG A 116 -12.45 -3.35 -2.14
N LYS A 117 -12.11 -2.70 -1.04
CA LYS A 117 -11.01 -1.72 -0.92
C LYS A 117 -10.06 -2.11 0.19
N VAL A 118 -8.75 -2.14 -0.12
CA VAL A 118 -7.69 -2.51 0.81
C VAL A 118 -6.57 -1.49 0.72
N ILE A 119 -6.00 -1.10 1.86
CA ILE A 119 -4.78 -0.29 1.93
C ILE A 119 -3.55 -1.18 1.82
N PHE A 120 -2.55 -0.73 1.07
CA PHE A 120 -1.23 -1.34 0.98
C PHE A 120 -0.12 -0.29 1.05
N THR A 121 0.43 -0.09 2.24
CA THR A 121 1.46 0.93 2.52
C THR A 121 2.77 0.31 3.00
N ASN A 122 3.89 1.03 2.77
CA ASN A 122 5.19 0.73 3.38
C ASN A 122 5.31 1.28 4.80
N ALA A 123 4.38 2.11 5.25
CA ALA A 123 4.37 2.68 6.59
C ALA A 123 3.91 1.64 7.63
N ASP A 124 4.14 1.96 8.91
CA ASP A 124 3.67 1.19 10.05
C ASP A 124 2.16 1.36 10.29
N LYS A 125 1.59 0.42 11.05
CA LYS A 125 0.15 0.38 11.37
C LYS A 125 -0.33 1.65 12.09
N VAL A 126 0.47 2.16 13.04
CA VAL A 126 0.11 3.34 13.85
C VAL A 126 -0.03 4.58 12.96
N HIS A 127 0.93 4.79 12.05
CA HIS A 127 0.86 5.87 11.07
C HIS A 127 -0.38 5.72 10.16
N ALA A 128 -0.58 4.52 9.59
CA ALA A 128 -1.70 4.27 8.68
C ALA A 128 -3.06 4.56 9.33
N LEU A 129 -3.29 4.06 10.53
CA LEU A 129 -4.53 4.32 11.28
C LEU A 129 -4.71 5.81 11.59
N LYS A 130 -3.63 6.51 11.98
CA LYS A 130 -3.67 7.93 12.29
C LYS A 130 -4.00 8.79 11.07
N VAL A 131 -3.43 8.47 9.91
CA VAL A 131 -3.74 9.14 8.64
C VAL A 131 -5.21 8.92 8.27
N LEU A 132 -5.69 7.68 8.25
CA LEU A 132 -7.08 7.37 7.93
C LEU A 132 -8.05 8.10 8.86
N ASN A 133 -7.77 8.13 10.17
CA ASN A 133 -8.58 8.88 11.15
C ASN A 133 -8.60 10.38 10.86
N LYS A 134 -7.45 10.97 10.54
CA LYS A 134 -7.37 12.41 10.21
C LYS A 134 -8.14 12.77 8.95
N LEU A 135 -8.18 11.85 7.97
CA LEU A 135 -8.94 12.01 6.72
C LEU A 135 -10.43 11.63 6.87
N GLY A 136 -10.82 10.96 7.98
CA GLY A 136 -12.18 10.44 8.20
C GLY A 136 -12.51 9.29 7.26
N LEU A 137 -11.55 8.40 6.99
CA LEU A 137 -11.65 7.31 6.00
C LEU A 137 -11.53 5.91 6.64
N GLU A 138 -11.58 5.77 7.98
CA GLU A 138 -11.31 4.53 8.70
C GLU A 138 -12.19 3.37 8.27
N ASP A 139 -13.46 3.65 7.99
CA ASP A 139 -14.48 2.66 7.60
C ASP A 139 -14.65 2.49 6.08
N CYS A 140 -13.79 3.13 5.29
CA CYS A 140 -13.82 3.01 3.83
C CYS A 140 -13.10 1.76 3.31
N PHE A 141 -12.28 1.12 4.13
CA PHE A 141 -11.40 0.01 3.74
C PHE A 141 -11.67 -1.23 4.57
N GLU A 142 -11.59 -2.40 3.92
CA GLU A 142 -11.77 -3.70 4.57
C GLU A 142 -10.57 -4.08 5.45
N GLY A 143 -9.36 -3.63 5.07
CA GLY A 143 -8.14 -3.94 5.80
C GLY A 143 -6.96 -3.11 5.36
N ILE A 144 -5.87 -3.23 6.15
CA ILE A 144 -4.62 -2.53 5.94
C ILE A 144 -3.49 -3.56 5.90
N ILE A 145 -2.74 -3.55 4.80
CA ILE A 145 -1.46 -4.25 4.66
C ILE A 145 -0.37 -3.20 4.87
N CYS A 146 0.33 -3.27 5.98
CA CYS A 146 1.34 -2.31 6.41
C CYS A 146 2.69 -2.99 6.64
N PHE A 147 3.66 -2.27 7.19
CA PHE A 147 5.00 -2.77 7.46
C PHE A 147 4.96 -4.06 8.30
N GLU A 148 4.24 -4.09 9.40
CA GLU A 148 4.17 -5.23 10.33
C GLU A 148 3.51 -6.45 9.68
N THR A 149 2.55 -6.23 8.78
CA THR A 149 1.89 -7.31 8.03
C THR A 149 2.89 -8.09 7.16
N LEU A 150 3.85 -7.36 6.54
CA LEU A 150 4.86 -7.97 5.68
C LEU A 150 6.11 -8.42 6.45
N ASN A 151 6.38 -7.82 7.61
CA ASN A 151 7.58 -8.05 8.41
C ASN A 151 7.21 -8.43 9.86
N PRO A 152 6.46 -9.52 10.09
CA PRO A 152 6.03 -9.90 11.42
C PRO A 152 7.23 -10.21 12.30
N ILE A 153 7.30 -9.58 13.47
CA ILE A 153 8.27 -9.91 14.51
C ILE A 153 7.70 -11.11 15.25
N HIS A 154 8.37 -12.25 15.19
CA HIS A 154 8.01 -13.41 16.00
C HIS A 154 8.33 -13.09 17.48
N LYS A 155 7.37 -12.52 18.19
CA LYS A 155 7.42 -12.47 19.65
C LYS A 155 7.14 -13.88 20.16
N SER A 156 8.16 -14.56 20.67
CA SER A 156 8.02 -15.82 21.39
C SER A 156 7.51 -15.54 22.81
N THR A 157 6.25 -15.13 22.96
CA THR A 157 5.51 -15.15 24.23
C THR A 157 4.01 -15.18 23.93
N PRO A 158 3.25 -16.12 24.49
CA PRO A 158 1.79 -16.08 24.43
C PRO A 158 1.30 -15.02 25.43
N SER A 159 0.64 -14.00 24.96
CA SER A 159 -0.23 -13.18 25.79
C SER A 159 -1.59 -13.15 25.13
N ASP A 160 -2.56 -13.72 25.86
CA ASP A 160 -3.97 -13.65 25.58
C ASP A 160 -4.42 -12.19 25.69
N ASP A 161 -4.71 -11.56 24.57
CA ASP A 161 -5.60 -10.41 24.47
C ASP A 161 -6.19 -10.44 23.06
N GLU A 162 -7.39 -11.02 22.98
CA GLU A 162 -8.28 -11.03 21.83
C GLU A 162 -8.89 -9.64 21.70
N ASP A 163 -8.62 -8.94 20.61
CA ASP A 163 -9.55 -8.05 19.89
C ASP A 163 -8.82 -7.27 18.78
N ASP A 164 -8.21 -7.99 17.83
CA ASP A 164 -7.76 -7.40 16.57
C ASP A 164 -8.31 -8.26 15.43
N ILE A 165 -8.94 -7.60 14.45
CA ILE A 165 -9.36 -8.25 13.21
C ILE A 165 -8.09 -8.67 12.46
N GLU A 166 -7.59 -9.87 12.79
CA GLU A 166 -6.48 -10.50 12.10
C GLU A 166 -6.96 -11.17 10.81
N PHE A 167 -6.33 -10.82 9.70
CA PHE A 167 -6.31 -11.70 8.54
C PHE A 167 -5.52 -12.96 8.89
N VAL A 168 -6.20 -14.00 9.36
CA VAL A 168 -5.60 -15.30 9.66
C VAL A 168 -5.26 -16.01 8.35
N GLY A 169 -4.02 -15.84 7.89
CA GLY A 169 -3.43 -16.63 6.81
C GLY A 169 -2.42 -17.60 7.38
N SER A 170 -2.70 -18.89 7.27
CA SER A 170 -1.88 -20.02 7.70
C SER A 170 -0.41 -19.86 7.26
N ALA A 171 0.50 -19.68 8.22
CA ALA A 171 1.93 -19.58 7.99
C ALA A 171 2.53 -20.97 7.80
N THR A 172 2.97 -21.28 6.58
CA THR A 172 3.88 -22.39 6.34
C THR A 172 5.28 -21.97 6.83
N SER A 173 5.78 -22.69 7.80
CA SER A 173 7.10 -22.54 8.41
C SER A 173 8.22 -22.55 7.37
N CYS A 174 8.92 -21.44 7.22
CA CYS A 174 10.24 -21.41 6.61
C CYS A 174 11.24 -21.17 7.74
N ASN A 175 12.06 -22.18 8.02
CA ASN A 175 13.17 -22.11 8.96
C ASN A 175 14.16 -21.02 8.54
N ASN A 176 14.14 -19.90 9.24
CA ASN A 176 15.23 -18.93 9.18
C ASN A 176 16.14 -19.18 10.38
N THR A 177 17.32 -19.71 10.09
CA THR A 177 18.47 -19.80 10.99
C THR A 177 18.85 -18.37 11.39
N THR A 178 18.68 -18.04 12.66
CA THR A 178 19.23 -16.84 13.28
C THR A 178 20.76 -16.93 13.28
N ALA A 179 21.41 -16.27 12.35
CA ALA A 179 22.84 -16.01 12.45
C ALA A 179 23.04 -14.91 13.50
N ALA A 180 23.70 -15.26 14.60
CA ALA A 180 24.18 -14.32 15.59
C ALA A 180 25.13 -13.33 14.91
N THR A 181 24.81 -12.03 14.95
CA THR A 181 25.64 -10.96 14.41
C THR A 181 26.79 -10.67 15.37
N ASN A 182 27.95 -11.27 15.09
CA ASN A 182 29.23 -10.66 15.45
C ASN A 182 29.33 -9.37 14.65
N GLY A 183 29.81 -8.25 15.26
CA GLY A 183 29.85 -6.90 14.72
C GLY A 183 30.22 -6.87 13.22
N SER A 184 29.20 -6.83 12.38
CA SER A 184 29.36 -6.79 10.93
C SER A 184 29.78 -5.37 10.54
N GLU A 185 30.87 -5.28 9.79
CA GLU A 185 31.32 -4.03 9.19
C GLU A 185 30.18 -3.43 8.33
N ILE A 186 29.89 -2.12 8.52
CA ILE A 186 28.91 -1.41 7.72
C ILE A 186 29.36 -1.37 6.26
N PHE A 187 28.52 -1.85 5.35
CA PHE A 187 28.82 -1.84 3.92
C PHE A 187 28.85 -0.41 3.37
N ASP A 188 29.98 -0.04 2.77
CA ASP A 188 30.16 1.28 2.13
C ASP A 188 29.45 1.34 0.77
N ILE A 189 28.17 1.66 0.78
CA ILE A 189 27.36 1.79 -0.44
C ILE A 189 27.78 3.00 -1.30
N ILE A 190 28.24 4.11 -0.68
CA ILE A 190 28.71 5.30 -1.40
C ILE A 190 29.98 4.94 -2.18
N GLY A 191 30.94 4.31 -1.52
CA GLY A 191 32.17 3.82 -2.17
C GLY A 191 31.89 2.79 -3.25
N HIS A 192 30.91 1.91 -3.05
CA HIS A 192 30.47 0.93 -4.04
C HIS A 192 30.01 1.59 -5.37
N PHE A 193 29.23 2.67 -5.31
CA PHE A 193 28.75 3.39 -6.50
C PHE A 193 29.78 4.36 -7.07
N SER A 194 30.65 4.93 -6.23
CA SER A 194 31.72 5.85 -6.66
C SER A 194 32.85 5.11 -7.37
N GLN A 195 33.18 3.90 -6.94
CA GLN A 195 34.24 3.06 -7.49
C GLN A 195 33.77 1.61 -7.66
N PRO A 196 32.97 1.31 -8.69
CA PRO A 196 32.41 -0.01 -8.89
C PRO A 196 33.50 -1.05 -9.09
N LYS A 197 33.57 -2.05 -8.19
CA LYS A 197 34.44 -3.22 -8.35
C LYS A 197 33.70 -4.28 -9.16
N ALA A 198 34.37 -4.85 -10.17
CA ALA A 198 33.79 -5.93 -10.96
C ALA A 198 33.35 -7.12 -10.06
N GLY A 199 32.08 -7.51 -10.19
CA GLY A 199 31.50 -8.60 -9.39
C GLY A 199 31.01 -8.23 -7.99
N SER A 200 31.11 -6.97 -7.57
CA SER A 200 30.53 -6.53 -6.31
C SER A 200 29.01 -6.49 -6.39
N VAL A 201 28.33 -7.12 -5.41
CA VAL A 201 26.87 -7.21 -5.32
C VAL A 201 26.40 -6.48 -4.08
N LEU A 202 25.31 -5.74 -4.19
CA LEU A 202 24.69 -5.08 -3.04
C LEU A 202 24.18 -6.11 -2.02
N PRO A 203 24.36 -5.87 -0.71
CA PRO A 203 23.82 -6.73 0.33
C PRO A 203 22.27 -6.77 0.24
N LYS A 204 21.68 -7.91 0.64
CA LYS A 204 20.24 -8.07 0.65
C LYS A 204 19.62 -7.45 1.89
N THR A 205 18.45 -6.81 1.73
CA THR A 205 17.67 -6.34 2.87
C THR A 205 16.85 -7.47 3.48
N PRO A 206 16.73 -7.53 4.82
CA PRO A 206 15.77 -8.42 5.47
C PRO A 206 14.33 -7.88 5.41
N ILE A 207 14.15 -6.61 5.06
CA ILE A 207 12.84 -5.94 5.05
C ILE A 207 12.13 -6.18 3.74
N VAL A 208 10.86 -6.61 3.83
CA VAL A 208 9.94 -6.81 2.71
C VAL A 208 9.09 -5.55 2.54
N CYS A 209 9.27 -4.82 1.44
CA CYS A 209 8.54 -3.57 1.15
C CYS A 209 8.40 -3.33 -0.36
N LYS A 210 7.45 -2.48 -0.78
CA LYS A 210 7.39 -1.95 -2.15
C LYS A 210 8.69 -1.18 -2.47
N PRO A 211 9.21 -1.26 -3.70
CA PRO A 211 8.67 -1.81 -4.94
C PRO A 211 9.05 -3.27 -5.22
N SER A 212 9.43 -4.07 -4.22
CA SER A 212 9.73 -5.49 -4.42
C SER A 212 8.50 -6.24 -4.91
N GLU A 213 8.63 -6.99 -6.01
CA GLU A 213 7.56 -7.85 -6.52
C GLU A 213 7.17 -8.90 -5.48
N VAL A 214 8.14 -9.44 -4.75
CA VAL A 214 7.89 -10.37 -3.62
C VAL A 214 7.01 -9.74 -2.54
N ALA A 215 7.19 -8.44 -2.25
CA ALA A 215 6.36 -7.74 -1.27
C ALA A 215 4.91 -7.61 -1.77
N ILE A 216 4.73 -7.28 -3.05
CA ILE A 216 3.41 -7.16 -3.68
C ILE A 216 2.73 -8.53 -3.72
N GLU A 217 3.39 -9.58 -4.20
CA GLU A 217 2.86 -10.95 -4.23
C GLU A 217 2.46 -11.45 -2.83
N ARG A 218 3.30 -11.17 -1.81
CA ARG A 218 3.00 -11.52 -0.42
C ARG A 218 1.77 -10.78 0.10
N ALA A 219 1.65 -9.48 -0.18
CA ALA A 219 0.49 -8.68 0.19
C ALA A 219 -0.81 -9.23 -0.46
N LEU A 220 -0.77 -9.52 -1.76
CA LEU A 220 -1.90 -10.09 -2.49
C LEU A 220 -2.32 -11.46 -1.92
N LYS A 221 -1.35 -12.30 -1.57
CA LYS A 221 -1.61 -13.61 -0.95
C LYS A 221 -2.25 -13.47 0.43
N ILE A 222 -1.72 -12.60 1.30
CA ILE A 222 -2.26 -12.38 2.65
C ILE A 222 -3.71 -11.91 2.58
N ALA A 223 -4.02 -10.97 1.70
CA ALA A 223 -5.37 -10.42 1.55
C ALA A 223 -6.27 -11.23 0.61
N ASN A 224 -5.82 -12.38 0.10
CA ASN A 224 -6.55 -13.21 -0.87
C ASN A 224 -7.06 -12.39 -2.06
N ILE A 225 -6.16 -11.69 -2.72
CA ILE A 225 -6.43 -10.78 -3.84
C ILE A 225 -5.93 -11.40 -5.14
N ASN A 226 -6.79 -11.40 -6.19
CA ASN A 226 -6.40 -11.80 -7.54
C ASN A 226 -5.77 -10.61 -8.28
N PRO A 227 -4.47 -10.64 -8.64
CA PRO A 227 -3.81 -9.51 -9.30
C PRO A 227 -4.48 -9.09 -10.61
N HIS A 228 -4.94 -10.04 -11.44
CA HIS A 228 -5.55 -9.76 -12.74
C HIS A 228 -6.96 -9.14 -12.67
N ARG A 229 -7.53 -9.05 -11.46
CA ARG A 229 -8.82 -8.44 -11.18
C ARG A 229 -8.72 -7.33 -10.14
N THR A 230 -7.54 -6.71 -10.04
CA THR A 230 -7.25 -5.67 -9.06
C THR A 230 -6.69 -4.43 -9.73
N LEU A 231 -7.19 -3.29 -9.31
CA LEU A 231 -6.71 -1.97 -9.71
C LEU A 231 -5.92 -1.36 -8.55
N PHE A 232 -4.65 -1.01 -8.79
CA PHE A 232 -3.71 -0.50 -7.79
C PHE A 232 -3.48 1.00 -7.97
N PHE A 233 -3.84 1.78 -6.97
CA PHE A 233 -3.67 3.24 -6.90
C PHE A 233 -2.40 3.56 -6.12
N GLU A 234 -1.48 4.34 -6.72
CA GLU A 234 -0.14 4.54 -6.19
C GLU A 234 0.48 5.84 -6.78
N ASP A 235 1.22 6.59 -5.99
CA ASP A 235 1.92 7.82 -6.40
C ASP A 235 3.33 7.54 -6.96
N SER A 236 3.97 6.46 -6.51
CA SER A 236 5.33 6.08 -6.90
C SER A 236 5.37 5.32 -8.22
N VAL A 237 6.06 5.87 -9.20
CA VAL A 237 6.28 5.22 -10.52
C VAL A 237 6.91 3.84 -10.37
N ARG A 238 7.84 3.65 -9.41
CA ARG A 238 8.51 2.35 -9.19
C ARG A 238 7.53 1.30 -8.67
N ASN A 239 6.66 1.69 -7.75
CA ASN A 239 5.65 0.79 -7.20
C ASN A 239 4.59 0.43 -8.26
N VAL A 240 4.14 1.41 -9.06
CA VAL A 240 3.27 1.20 -10.23
C VAL A 240 3.88 0.19 -11.19
N GLN A 241 5.15 0.36 -11.57
CA GLN A 241 5.84 -0.55 -12.47
C GLN A 241 5.98 -1.97 -11.89
N ALA A 242 6.28 -2.08 -10.60
CA ALA A 242 6.34 -3.37 -9.92
C ALA A 242 4.97 -4.05 -9.86
N GLY A 243 3.91 -3.30 -9.52
CA GLY A 243 2.53 -3.78 -9.54
C GLY A 243 2.11 -4.31 -10.91
N LYS A 244 2.50 -3.59 -11.96
CA LYS A 244 2.21 -4.01 -13.34
C LYS A 244 2.92 -5.33 -13.72
N ARG A 245 4.16 -5.53 -13.28
CA ARG A 245 4.88 -6.80 -13.52
C ARG A 245 4.26 -7.99 -12.79
N VAL A 246 3.64 -7.76 -11.63
CA VAL A 246 2.90 -8.78 -10.86
C VAL A 246 1.51 -9.07 -11.47
N GLY A 247 1.05 -8.26 -12.42
CA GLY A 247 -0.21 -8.46 -13.14
C GLY A 247 -1.37 -7.60 -12.66
N LEU A 248 -1.12 -6.58 -11.83
CA LEU A 248 -2.10 -5.58 -11.45
C LEU A 248 -2.39 -4.63 -12.62
N ASP A 249 -3.62 -4.17 -12.75
CA ASP A 249 -3.89 -2.90 -13.44
C ASP A 249 -3.54 -1.75 -12.50
N THR A 250 -3.01 -0.64 -13.03
CA THR A 250 -2.36 0.39 -12.21
C THR A 250 -2.86 1.79 -12.52
N VAL A 251 -2.99 2.61 -11.49
CA VAL A 251 -3.36 4.03 -11.56
C VAL A 251 -2.27 4.85 -10.88
N LEU A 252 -1.56 5.68 -11.63
CA LEU A 252 -0.62 6.63 -11.08
C LEU A 252 -1.36 7.87 -10.58
N ILE A 253 -1.20 8.20 -9.30
CA ILE A 253 -1.79 9.37 -8.66
C ILE A 253 -0.79 10.53 -8.60
N GLY A 254 -1.29 11.77 -8.63
CA GLY A 254 -0.48 12.99 -8.56
C GLY A 254 0.14 13.44 -9.88
N LYS A 255 -0.24 12.82 -11.01
CA LYS A 255 0.24 13.18 -12.36
C LYS A 255 -0.87 13.04 -13.39
N SER A 256 -0.91 13.98 -14.35
CA SER A 256 -1.87 13.96 -15.47
C SER A 256 -1.42 13.08 -16.64
N GLN A 257 -0.12 12.78 -16.72
CA GLN A 257 0.43 11.99 -17.82
C GLN A 257 0.81 10.59 -17.38
N ARG A 258 0.42 9.60 -18.20
CA ARG A 258 0.81 8.20 -17.98
C ARG A 258 2.32 8.02 -18.21
N VAL A 259 2.90 7.19 -17.39
CA VAL A 259 4.26 6.68 -17.54
C VAL A 259 4.24 5.19 -17.91
N VAL A 260 5.37 4.66 -18.34
CA VAL A 260 5.50 3.22 -18.60
C VAL A 260 5.16 2.44 -17.31
N GLY A 261 4.23 1.49 -17.44
CA GLY A 261 3.73 0.68 -16.31
C GLY A 261 2.43 1.21 -15.69
N ALA A 262 1.96 2.41 -16.05
CA ALA A 262 0.68 2.94 -15.60
C ALA A 262 -0.41 2.74 -16.68
N ASP A 263 -1.50 2.06 -16.34
CA ASP A 263 -2.67 1.95 -17.23
C ASP A 263 -3.47 3.25 -17.23
N TYR A 264 -3.53 3.94 -16.09
CA TYR A 264 -4.19 5.23 -15.91
C TYR A 264 -3.28 6.20 -15.14
N ALA A 265 -3.53 7.50 -15.28
CA ALA A 265 -2.90 8.55 -14.48
C ALA A 265 -3.94 9.59 -14.09
N LEU A 266 -3.97 9.97 -12.83
CA LEU A 266 -4.91 10.95 -12.27
C LEU A 266 -4.13 12.01 -11.50
N GLU A 267 -4.47 13.27 -11.70
CA GLU A 267 -3.88 14.37 -10.93
C GLU A 267 -4.24 14.29 -9.44
N SER A 268 -5.41 13.72 -9.14
CA SER A 268 -5.90 13.53 -7.78
C SER A 268 -6.76 12.28 -7.71
N ILE A 269 -6.76 11.63 -6.56
CA ILE A 269 -7.69 10.51 -6.27
C ILE A 269 -9.16 10.92 -6.40
N HIS A 270 -9.49 12.19 -6.25
CA HIS A 270 -10.84 12.72 -6.43
C HIS A 270 -11.37 12.60 -7.87
N ASN A 271 -10.46 12.46 -8.85
CA ASN A 271 -10.85 12.28 -10.26
C ASN A 271 -11.22 10.83 -10.62
N ILE A 272 -11.22 9.90 -9.64
CA ILE A 272 -11.47 8.47 -9.89
C ILE A 272 -12.80 8.21 -10.60
N ARG A 273 -13.87 8.91 -10.23
CA ARG A 273 -15.21 8.70 -10.82
C ARG A 273 -15.29 9.15 -12.26
N GLU A 274 -14.63 10.26 -12.58
CA GLU A 274 -14.59 10.80 -13.94
C GLU A 274 -13.73 9.93 -14.86
N ALA A 275 -12.58 9.49 -14.39
CA ALA A 275 -11.61 8.72 -15.18
C ALA A 275 -11.95 7.22 -15.29
N LEU A 276 -12.66 6.67 -14.31
CA LEU A 276 -12.95 5.24 -14.18
C LEU A 276 -14.43 4.98 -13.85
N PRO A 277 -15.38 5.52 -14.63
CA PRO A 277 -16.82 5.40 -14.37
C PRO A 277 -17.29 3.93 -14.30
N GLN A 278 -16.61 3.02 -14.97
CA GLN A 278 -16.91 1.58 -14.96
C GLN A 278 -16.81 0.93 -13.56
N LEU A 279 -16.17 1.57 -12.59
CA LEU A 279 -16.14 1.07 -11.22
C LEU A 279 -17.52 1.14 -10.52
N TRP A 280 -18.45 1.92 -11.07
CA TRP A 280 -19.82 2.10 -10.56
C TRP A 280 -20.89 1.40 -11.42
N GLU A 281 -20.53 0.78 -12.53
CA GLU A 281 -21.50 0.18 -13.47
C GLU A 281 -22.15 -1.11 -12.96
N VAL A 282 -21.62 -1.68 -11.88
CA VAL A 282 -22.09 -2.96 -11.31
C VAL A 282 -23.50 -2.88 -10.73
N ASP A 283 -23.91 -1.73 -10.21
CA ASP A 283 -25.20 -1.58 -9.52
C ASP A 283 -26.40 -1.34 -10.44
N ARG A 284 -26.20 -0.85 -11.65
CA ARG A 284 -27.32 -0.53 -12.55
C ARG A 284 -28.14 -1.76 -12.99
N LEU A 285 -27.54 -2.94 -13.00
CA LEU A 285 -28.22 -4.18 -13.38
C LEU A 285 -28.95 -4.86 -12.21
N ALA A 286 -28.56 -4.60 -10.96
CA ALA A 286 -29.23 -5.13 -9.77
C ALA A 286 -30.53 -4.36 -9.48
N GLU A 287 -30.57 -3.03 -9.65
CA GLU A 287 -31.76 -2.20 -9.43
C GLU A 287 -32.87 -2.46 -10.46
N VAL A 288 -32.52 -2.80 -11.71
CA VAL A 288 -33.48 -3.09 -12.76
C VAL A 288 -34.27 -4.39 -12.50
N ASN A 289 -33.71 -5.33 -11.74
CA ASN A 289 -34.37 -6.62 -11.45
C ASN A 289 -35.34 -6.56 -10.25
N TYR A 290 -35.34 -5.50 -9.42
CA TYR A 290 -36.29 -5.36 -8.29
C TYR A 290 -37.54 -4.54 -8.58
N SER A 291 -37.64 -3.82 -9.69
CA SER A 291 -38.81 -3.00 -10.04
C SER A 291 -39.90 -3.74 -10.80
N GLY A 292 -39.82 -5.06 -10.96
CA GLY A 292 -40.70 -5.86 -11.81
C GLY A 292 -41.73 -6.74 -11.11
N VAL A 293 -41.90 -6.68 -9.78
CA VAL A 293 -42.96 -7.44 -9.08
C VAL A 293 -44.04 -6.49 -8.60
N ALA A 294 -45.01 -6.19 -9.49
CA ALA A 294 -46.28 -5.62 -9.07
C ALA A 294 -47.10 -6.71 -8.37
N VAL A 295 -47.28 -6.60 -7.07
CA VAL A 295 -48.23 -7.44 -6.33
C VAL A 295 -49.63 -6.86 -6.57
N GLU A 296 -50.40 -7.51 -7.43
CA GLU A 296 -51.86 -7.26 -7.52
C GLU A 296 -52.54 -7.82 -6.25
N THR A 297 -52.95 -6.94 -5.36
CA THR A 297 -53.84 -7.27 -4.27
C THR A 297 -55.28 -7.20 -4.80
N SER A 298 -55.91 -8.36 -5.06
CA SER A 298 -57.35 -8.46 -5.31
C SER A 298 -58.09 -8.23 -4.00
N VAL A 299 -58.84 -7.12 -3.91
CA VAL A 299 -59.83 -6.90 -2.86
C VAL A 299 -61.14 -7.50 -3.35
N THR A 300 -61.58 -8.59 -2.74
CA THR A 300 -62.96 -9.11 -2.89
C THR A 300 -63.83 -8.44 -1.85
N ALA A 301 -64.97 -7.85 -2.35
CA ALA A 301 -66.05 -7.28 -1.55
C ALA A 301 -66.88 -8.37 -0.91
#